data_bb8ecb4a7f9b7d24b17c918d7224877f
#
_entry.id   bb8ecb4a7f9b7d24b17c918d7224877f
#
_cell.length_a   1.000
_cell.length_b   1.000
_cell.length_c   1.000
_cell.angle_alpha   90.00
_cell.angle_beta   90.00
_cell.angle_gamma   90.00
#
_symmetry.space_group_name_H-M   'P 1'
#
loop_
_entity.id
_entity.type
_entity.pdbx_description
1 polymer ?
#
loop_
_entity_poly.entity_id
_entity_poly.type
_entity_poly.pdbx_seq_one_letter_code
_entity_poly.pdbx_strand_id
1 'polypeptide(L)'
;VPFLSYSRYKEALKAECFRHLITARDVLKHEIWNYFNDRYGDIDVLSRNPVIAKGFTRLSGAFHAYGIDGPQFQKIRSIYQPLMEYYVADYGYANIFFIERDGSVIFSALREDFSGTDLFIGEYKDHHIAHIFKLALEDVSFEDYSWNDKVNDFTAYFAAPVFEAESLLGVIVIELPFSHLDTILTHKAGLGKTGEMYLVGEDGLMRSNSRFSVTPTILQKEVDTEATRDAFEGYVGAKIINGFRDMPVLSAYTPLNLNFINWALLVEMDEAEAFVAIQKAESLLKVIASVIGTITIGYIYFTRRAYKKAEEEHDILESEEQSEA
;
A
#
# COMPACT_ATOMS: atom_id res chain seq x y z
N VAL A 1 9.64 40.50 15.12
CA VAL A 1 10.29 39.95 13.91
C VAL A 1 10.72 38.47 14.10
N PRO A 2 11.39 38.01 15.17
CA PRO A 2 11.83 36.60 15.28
C PRO A 2 10.67 35.60 15.43
N PHE A 3 9.59 35.98 16.04
CA PHE A 3 8.41 35.11 16.25
C PHE A 3 7.66 34.81 14.94
N LEU A 4 7.58 35.79 14.04
CA LEU A 4 6.96 35.64 12.72
C LEU A 4 7.81 34.75 11.80
N SER A 5 9.13 34.83 11.91
CA SER A 5 10.04 33.97 11.12
C SER A 5 10.01 32.51 11.58
N TYR A 6 9.86 32.28 12.88
CA TYR A 6 9.72 30.92 13.44
C TYR A 6 8.40 30.26 13.06
N SER A 7 7.28 30.96 13.13
CA SER A 7 5.99 30.44 12.70
C SER A 7 6.01 30.03 11.21
N ARG A 8 6.60 30.86 10.35
CA ARG A 8 6.77 30.53 8.93
C ARG A 8 7.68 29.32 8.70
N TYR A 9 8.76 29.20 9.47
CA TYR A 9 9.64 28.03 9.39
C TYR A 9 8.91 26.74 9.80
N LYS A 10 8.13 26.79 10.86
CA LYS A 10 7.31 25.66 11.33
C LYS A 10 6.30 25.20 10.26
N GLU A 11 5.56 26.14 9.67
CA GLU A 11 4.61 25.83 8.59
C GLU A 11 5.32 25.30 7.33
N ALA A 12 6.46 25.86 6.96
CA ALA A 12 7.25 25.37 5.83
C ALA A 12 7.76 23.93 6.06
N LEU A 13 8.20 23.61 7.27
CA LEU A 13 8.67 22.26 7.61
C LEU A 13 7.53 21.25 7.64
N LYS A 14 6.34 21.64 8.15
CA LYS A 14 5.13 20.82 8.06
C LYS A 14 4.75 20.54 6.60
N ALA A 15 4.71 21.58 5.77
CA ALA A 15 4.42 21.46 4.36
C ALA A 15 5.41 20.53 3.63
N GLU A 16 6.69 20.56 4.04
CA GLU A 16 7.71 19.65 3.49
C GLU A 16 7.47 18.20 3.85
N CYS A 17 7.11 17.90 5.11
CA CYS A 17 6.74 16.55 5.54
C CYS A 17 5.55 16.02 4.74
N PHE A 18 4.50 16.81 4.57
CA PHE A 18 3.35 16.42 3.75
C PHE A 18 3.73 16.21 2.28
N ARG A 19 4.54 17.12 1.70
CA ARG A 19 5.00 16.99 0.30
C ARG A 19 5.74 15.68 0.08
N HIS A 20 6.57 15.28 1.03
CA HIS A 20 7.30 14.02 0.98
C HIS A 20 6.35 12.81 0.95
N LEU A 21 5.36 12.75 1.85
CA LEU A 21 4.35 11.69 1.88
C LEU A 21 3.48 11.67 0.62
N ILE A 22 3.07 12.84 0.12
CA ILE A 22 2.31 12.98 -1.13
C ILE A 22 3.10 12.42 -2.31
N THR A 23 4.39 12.76 -2.40
CA THR A 23 5.26 12.24 -3.47
C THR A 23 5.39 10.72 -3.39
N ALA A 24 5.62 10.16 -2.20
CA ALA A 24 5.69 8.72 -1.99
C ALA A 24 4.38 8.02 -2.38
N ARG A 25 3.23 8.59 -1.98
CA ARG A 25 1.90 8.11 -2.35
C ARG A 25 1.70 8.08 -3.86
N ASP A 26 2.06 9.17 -4.56
CA ASP A 26 1.83 9.29 -5.99
C ASP A 26 2.73 8.32 -6.80
N VAL A 27 3.98 8.14 -6.38
CA VAL A 27 4.89 7.14 -6.96
C VAL A 27 4.32 5.74 -6.76
N LEU A 28 3.93 5.40 -5.54
CA LEU A 28 3.40 4.08 -5.21
C LEU A 28 2.08 3.80 -5.92
N LYS A 29 1.19 4.81 -6.00
CA LYS A 29 -0.05 4.71 -6.79
C LYS A 29 0.24 4.30 -8.23
N HIS A 30 1.23 4.93 -8.86
CA HIS A 30 1.61 4.64 -10.23
C HIS A 30 2.21 3.24 -10.40
N GLU A 31 3.05 2.80 -9.47
CA GLU A 31 3.63 1.45 -9.47
C GLU A 31 2.55 0.36 -9.34
N ILE A 32 1.61 0.52 -8.41
CA ILE A 32 0.51 -0.42 -8.21
C ILE A 32 -0.43 -0.42 -9.43
N TRP A 33 -0.74 0.78 -9.95
CA TRP A 33 -1.58 0.92 -11.14
C TRP A 33 -0.96 0.22 -12.34
N ASN A 34 0.35 0.42 -12.59
CA ASN A 34 1.07 -0.25 -13.67
C ASN A 34 1.05 -1.76 -13.48
N TYR A 35 1.34 -2.25 -12.26
CA TYR A 35 1.35 -3.67 -11.98
C TYR A 35 0.04 -4.36 -12.37
N PHE A 36 -1.11 -3.83 -11.94
CA PHE A 36 -2.40 -4.43 -12.24
C PHE A 36 -2.83 -4.20 -13.69
N ASN A 37 -2.53 -3.04 -14.28
CA ASN A 37 -2.84 -2.75 -15.66
C ASN A 37 -2.04 -3.64 -16.64
N ASP A 38 -0.78 -3.93 -16.31
CA ASP A 38 0.03 -4.87 -17.09
C ASP A 38 -0.59 -6.28 -17.02
N ARG A 39 -1.01 -6.75 -15.84
CA ARG A 39 -1.67 -8.05 -15.68
C ARG A 39 -3.00 -8.14 -16.45
N TYR A 40 -3.78 -7.06 -16.44
CA TYR A 40 -4.98 -6.96 -17.27
C TYR A 40 -4.63 -7.04 -18.77
N GLY A 41 -3.62 -6.33 -19.21
CA GLY A 41 -3.14 -6.40 -20.59
C GLY A 41 -2.62 -7.79 -20.98
N ASP A 42 -1.87 -8.43 -20.09
CA ASP A 42 -1.34 -9.77 -20.30
C ASP A 42 -2.47 -10.79 -20.53
N ILE A 43 -3.49 -10.81 -19.68
CA ILE A 43 -4.60 -11.76 -19.82
C ILE A 43 -5.45 -11.50 -21.06
N ASP A 44 -5.68 -10.23 -21.42
CA ASP A 44 -6.39 -9.87 -22.65
C ASP A 44 -5.62 -10.35 -23.88
N VAL A 45 -4.32 -10.16 -23.94
CA VAL A 45 -3.46 -10.63 -25.05
C VAL A 45 -3.42 -12.16 -25.08
N LEU A 46 -3.25 -12.84 -23.93
CA LEU A 46 -3.22 -14.29 -23.86
C LEU A 46 -4.54 -14.92 -24.34
N SER A 47 -5.67 -14.37 -23.93
CA SER A 47 -7.00 -14.88 -24.30
C SER A 47 -7.27 -14.82 -25.80
N ARG A 48 -6.68 -13.83 -26.50
CA ARG A 48 -6.82 -13.61 -27.96
C ARG A 48 -5.71 -14.27 -28.78
N ASN A 49 -4.74 -14.90 -28.14
CA ASN A 49 -3.61 -15.50 -28.83
C ASN A 49 -4.02 -16.80 -29.57
N PRO A 50 -3.83 -16.88 -30.91
CA PRO A 50 -4.21 -18.08 -31.66
C PRO A 50 -3.48 -19.36 -31.23
N VAL A 51 -2.28 -19.25 -30.66
CA VAL A 51 -1.55 -20.40 -30.10
C VAL A 51 -2.24 -20.94 -28.86
N ILE A 52 -2.75 -20.05 -28.01
CA ILE A 52 -3.51 -20.39 -26.81
C ILE A 52 -4.85 -21.03 -27.20
N ALA A 53 -5.62 -20.42 -28.10
CA ALA A 53 -6.88 -20.98 -28.59
C ALA A 53 -6.69 -22.39 -29.20
N LYS A 54 -5.67 -22.56 -30.03
CA LYS A 54 -5.34 -23.88 -30.62
C LYS A 54 -4.89 -24.88 -29.55
N GLY A 55 -4.14 -24.42 -28.54
CA GLY A 55 -3.75 -25.25 -27.41
C GLY A 55 -4.96 -25.72 -26.63
N PHE A 56 -5.87 -24.79 -26.35
CA PHE A 56 -7.12 -25.06 -25.65
C PHE A 56 -7.94 -26.13 -26.39
N THR A 57 -8.23 -25.92 -27.68
CA THR A 57 -9.01 -26.88 -28.52
C THR A 57 -8.35 -28.27 -28.53
N ARG A 58 -7.02 -28.37 -28.63
CA ARG A 58 -6.31 -29.65 -28.66
C ARG A 58 -6.32 -30.36 -27.31
N LEU A 59 -6.13 -29.62 -26.22
CA LEU A 59 -6.20 -30.16 -24.85
C LEU A 59 -7.62 -30.64 -24.55
N SER A 60 -8.63 -29.82 -24.85
CA SER A 60 -10.05 -30.15 -24.69
C SER A 60 -10.41 -31.45 -25.44
N GLY A 61 -10.10 -31.52 -26.74
CA GLY A 61 -10.37 -32.73 -27.54
C GLY A 61 -9.67 -33.99 -26.99
N ALA A 62 -8.45 -33.87 -26.51
CA ALA A 62 -7.73 -34.97 -25.90
C ALA A 62 -8.27 -35.35 -24.52
N PHE A 63 -8.69 -34.38 -23.73
CA PHE A 63 -9.31 -34.58 -22.41
C PHE A 63 -10.62 -35.40 -22.53
N HIS A 64 -11.49 -35.01 -23.45
CA HIS A 64 -12.77 -35.73 -23.67
C HIS A 64 -12.57 -37.14 -24.30
N ALA A 65 -11.52 -37.29 -25.12
CA ALA A 65 -11.27 -38.57 -25.78
C ALA A 65 -10.54 -39.62 -24.93
N TYR A 66 -9.63 -39.15 -24.05
CA TYR A 66 -8.68 -40.02 -23.36
C TYR A 66 -8.61 -39.82 -21.86
N GLY A 67 -9.28 -38.79 -21.31
CA GLY A 67 -9.15 -38.38 -19.92
C GLY A 67 -7.81 -37.69 -19.62
N ILE A 68 -7.70 -37.11 -18.41
CA ILE A 68 -6.52 -36.34 -17.96
C ILE A 68 -5.25 -37.21 -17.89
N ASP A 69 -5.38 -38.47 -17.50
CA ASP A 69 -4.27 -39.43 -17.35
C ASP A 69 -3.93 -40.15 -18.65
N GLY A 70 -4.67 -39.92 -19.73
CA GLY A 70 -4.49 -40.58 -21.01
C GLY A 70 -3.12 -40.23 -21.67
N PRO A 71 -2.36 -41.20 -22.21
CA PRO A 71 -1.06 -40.93 -22.81
C PRO A 71 -1.10 -39.89 -23.93
N GLN A 72 -2.19 -39.83 -24.69
CA GLN A 72 -2.41 -38.86 -25.77
C GLN A 72 -2.63 -37.47 -25.23
N PHE A 73 -3.40 -37.34 -24.13
CA PHE A 73 -3.58 -36.08 -23.44
C PHE A 73 -2.20 -35.58 -22.93
N GLN A 74 -1.46 -36.41 -22.22
CA GLN A 74 -0.16 -36.06 -21.68
C GLN A 74 0.84 -35.64 -22.76
N LYS A 75 0.80 -36.30 -23.93
CA LYS A 75 1.60 -35.91 -25.09
C LYS A 75 1.24 -34.52 -25.62
N ILE A 76 -0.05 -34.16 -25.66
CA ILE A 76 -0.50 -32.81 -26.08
C ILE A 76 -0.11 -31.78 -25.00
N ARG A 77 -0.36 -32.09 -23.74
CA ARG A 77 0.04 -31.27 -22.62
C ARG A 77 1.52 -30.92 -22.66
N SER A 78 2.40 -31.87 -22.88
CA SER A 78 3.86 -31.66 -22.94
C SER A 78 4.32 -30.71 -24.06
N ILE A 79 3.48 -30.44 -25.07
CA ILE A 79 3.78 -29.45 -26.11
C ILE A 79 3.55 -28.04 -25.62
N TYR A 80 2.50 -27.81 -24.81
CA TYR A 80 2.10 -26.47 -24.32
C TYR A 80 2.69 -26.13 -22.95
N GLN A 81 3.02 -27.15 -22.16
CA GLN A 81 3.56 -27.01 -20.81
C GLN A 81 4.77 -26.05 -20.75
N PRO A 82 5.84 -26.21 -21.60
CA PRO A 82 7.00 -25.31 -21.50
C PRO A 82 6.68 -23.85 -21.82
N LEU A 83 5.70 -23.60 -22.69
CA LEU A 83 5.26 -22.24 -23.00
C LEU A 83 4.55 -21.61 -21.81
N MET A 84 3.66 -22.35 -21.14
CA MET A 84 2.93 -21.84 -19.97
C MET A 84 3.86 -21.67 -18.77
N GLU A 85 4.82 -22.57 -18.56
CA GLU A 85 5.85 -22.44 -17.53
C GLU A 85 6.74 -21.22 -17.78
N TYR A 86 7.07 -20.93 -19.04
CA TYR A 86 7.80 -19.70 -19.40
C TYR A 86 7.01 -18.45 -19.03
N TYR A 87 5.70 -18.39 -19.36
CA TYR A 87 4.87 -17.25 -18.97
C TYR A 87 4.80 -17.11 -17.45
N VAL A 88 4.61 -18.20 -16.72
CA VAL A 88 4.59 -18.20 -15.25
C VAL A 88 5.88 -17.62 -14.68
N ALA A 89 7.03 -18.11 -15.17
CA ALA A 89 8.35 -17.72 -14.66
C ALA A 89 8.74 -16.28 -15.03
N ASP A 90 8.49 -15.88 -16.27
CA ASP A 90 8.96 -14.59 -16.82
C ASP A 90 8.08 -13.41 -16.37
N TYR A 91 6.77 -13.65 -16.23
CA TYR A 91 5.80 -12.63 -15.79
C TYR A 91 5.49 -12.67 -14.29
N GLY A 92 6.02 -13.66 -13.58
CA GLY A 92 5.86 -13.77 -12.11
C GLY A 92 4.46 -14.18 -11.67
N TYR A 93 3.76 -15.00 -12.47
CA TYR A 93 2.47 -15.57 -12.05
C TYR A 93 2.70 -16.71 -11.06
N ALA A 94 1.69 -17.00 -10.24
CA ALA A 94 1.68 -18.21 -9.41
C ALA A 94 1.24 -19.45 -10.21
N ASN A 95 0.34 -19.27 -11.20
CA ASN A 95 -0.10 -20.34 -12.10
C ASN A 95 -0.88 -19.80 -13.31
N ILE A 96 -1.14 -20.67 -14.29
CA ILE A 96 -2.04 -20.44 -15.43
C ILE A 96 -2.96 -21.65 -15.57
N PHE A 97 -4.27 -21.41 -15.75
CA PHE A 97 -5.28 -22.45 -15.92
C PHE A 97 -6.04 -22.28 -17.22
N PHE A 98 -6.44 -23.41 -17.84
CA PHE A 98 -7.44 -23.45 -18.90
C PHE A 98 -8.66 -24.21 -18.37
N ILE A 99 -9.81 -23.57 -18.44
CA ILE A 99 -11.06 -24.06 -17.88
C ILE A 99 -12.13 -24.04 -18.96
N GLU A 100 -12.71 -25.17 -19.25
CA GLU A 100 -13.79 -25.28 -20.25
C GLU A 100 -15.09 -24.60 -19.78
N ARG A 101 -15.98 -24.33 -20.72
CA ARG A 101 -17.27 -23.67 -20.43
C ARG A 101 -18.13 -24.41 -19.40
N ASP A 102 -17.98 -25.74 -19.29
CA ASP A 102 -18.66 -26.58 -18.31
C ASP A 102 -18.00 -26.61 -16.93
N GLY A 103 -16.92 -25.85 -16.74
CA GLY A 103 -16.17 -25.76 -15.47
C GLY A 103 -15.04 -26.77 -15.32
N SER A 104 -14.82 -27.63 -16.31
CA SER A 104 -13.73 -28.61 -16.27
C SER A 104 -12.37 -27.92 -16.41
N VAL A 105 -11.49 -28.10 -15.44
CA VAL A 105 -10.09 -27.62 -15.51
C VAL A 105 -9.25 -28.58 -16.33
N ILE A 106 -9.00 -28.25 -17.59
CA ILE A 106 -8.28 -29.13 -18.52
C ILE A 106 -6.76 -28.94 -18.50
N PHE A 107 -6.27 -27.83 -17.90
CA PHE A 107 -4.85 -27.56 -17.82
C PHE A 107 -4.52 -26.68 -16.60
N SER A 108 -3.44 -27.01 -15.93
CA SER A 108 -2.78 -26.17 -14.92
C SER A 108 -1.28 -26.22 -15.17
N ALA A 109 -0.62 -25.05 -15.22
CA ALA A 109 0.79 -24.96 -15.59
C ALA A 109 1.73 -25.59 -14.55
N LEU A 110 1.48 -25.32 -13.26
CA LEU A 110 2.35 -25.77 -12.17
C LEU A 110 1.71 -26.78 -11.21
N ARG A 111 0.36 -26.83 -11.14
CA ARG A 111 -0.35 -27.67 -10.17
C ARG A 111 -1.25 -28.69 -10.86
N GLU A 112 -0.73 -29.91 -10.99
CA GLU A 112 -1.43 -31.00 -11.67
C GLU A 112 -2.72 -31.44 -10.95
N ASP A 113 -2.80 -31.28 -9.64
CA ASP A 113 -3.94 -31.63 -8.80
C ASP A 113 -5.22 -30.84 -9.12
N PHE A 114 -5.11 -29.66 -9.72
CA PHE A 114 -6.23 -28.90 -10.26
C PHE A 114 -6.77 -29.47 -11.58
N SER A 115 -5.90 -30.13 -12.36
CA SER A 115 -6.30 -30.66 -13.66
C SER A 115 -7.27 -31.83 -13.52
N GLY A 116 -8.36 -31.79 -14.27
CA GLY A 116 -9.45 -32.80 -14.19
C GLY A 116 -10.50 -32.50 -13.12
N THR A 117 -10.38 -31.41 -12.37
CA THR A 117 -11.42 -30.96 -11.42
C THR A 117 -12.52 -30.20 -12.14
N ASP A 118 -13.68 -30.11 -11.50
CA ASP A 118 -14.85 -29.38 -11.99
C ASP A 118 -15.18 -28.24 -11.01
N LEU A 119 -15.30 -27.02 -11.52
CA LEU A 119 -15.53 -25.82 -10.72
C LEU A 119 -17.03 -25.56 -10.41
N PHE A 120 -17.96 -26.31 -10.98
CA PHE A 120 -19.38 -26.25 -10.61
C PHE A 120 -19.73 -27.24 -9.51
N ILE A 121 -19.02 -28.38 -9.51
CA ILE A 121 -19.24 -29.48 -8.56
C ILE A 121 -17.86 -29.90 -7.99
N GLY A 122 -17.84 -30.44 -6.79
CA GLY A 122 -16.59 -30.94 -6.21
C GLY A 122 -15.91 -29.97 -5.24
N GLU A 123 -14.63 -30.18 -5.01
CA GLU A 123 -13.84 -29.54 -3.96
C GLU A 123 -13.67 -28.03 -4.17
N TYR A 124 -13.57 -27.60 -5.42
CA TYR A 124 -13.25 -26.21 -5.78
C TYR A 124 -14.46 -25.34 -6.10
N LYS A 125 -15.69 -25.85 -5.97
CA LYS A 125 -16.92 -25.12 -6.35
C LYS A 125 -17.12 -23.78 -5.63
N ASP A 126 -16.63 -23.68 -4.40
CA ASP A 126 -16.72 -22.50 -3.55
C ASP A 126 -15.37 -21.75 -3.47
N HIS A 127 -14.36 -22.18 -4.23
CA HIS A 127 -13.06 -21.53 -4.31
C HIS A 127 -13.13 -20.28 -5.19
N HIS A 128 -12.30 -19.27 -4.93
CA HIS A 128 -12.25 -18.00 -5.67
C HIS A 128 -12.02 -18.19 -7.18
N ILE A 129 -11.28 -19.23 -7.59
CA ILE A 129 -11.11 -19.56 -9.01
C ILE A 129 -12.45 -19.96 -9.67
N ALA A 130 -13.37 -20.58 -8.94
CA ALA A 130 -14.70 -20.90 -9.47
C ALA A 130 -15.60 -19.68 -9.59
N HIS A 131 -15.41 -18.70 -8.71
CA HIS A 131 -16.12 -17.42 -8.77
C HIS A 131 -15.67 -16.62 -10.00
N ILE A 132 -14.36 -16.38 -10.13
CA ILE A 132 -13.83 -15.61 -11.27
C ILE A 132 -14.10 -16.30 -12.62
N PHE A 133 -14.01 -17.62 -12.67
CA PHE A 133 -14.34 -18.39 -13.88
C PHE A 133 -15.72 -18.02 -14.42
N LYS A 134 -16.75 -17.99 -13.54
CA LYS A 134 -18.12 -17.66 -13.91
C LYS A 134 -18.25 -16.22 -14.45
N LEU A 135 -17.57 -15.27 -13.83
CA LEU A 135 -17.55 -13.88 -14.29
C LEU A 135 -16.85 -13.74 -15.65
N ALA A 136 -15.74 -14.46 -15.83
CA ALA A 136 -14.90 -14.37 -17.01
C ALA A 136 -15.45 -15.12 -18.24
N LEU A 137 -16.59 -15.80 -18.14
CA LEU A 137 -17.31 -16.34 -19.32
C LEU A 137 -17.84 -15.22 -20.24
N GLU A 138 -18.05 -14.01 -19.70
CA GLU A 138 -18.60 -12.86 -20.42
C GLU A 138 -17.52 -11.84 -20.82
N ASP A 139 -16.61 -11.48 -19.89
CA ASP A 139 -15.58 -10.46 -20.13
C ASP A 139 -14.36 -10.69 -19.23
N VAL A 140 -13.27 -9.96 -19.50
CA VAL A 140 -12.09 -9.95 -18.63
C VAL A 140 -12.51 -9.54 -17.22
N SER A 141 -12.14 -10.35 -16.24
CA SER A 141 -12.55 -10.19 -14.85
C SER A 141 -11.36 -10.30 -13.91
N PHE A 142 -11.50 -9.69 -12.73
CA PHE A 142 -10.54 -9.75 -11.63
C PHE A 142 -11.22 -10.27 -10.37
N GLU A 143 -10.53 -11.15 -9.64
CA GLU A 143 -10.89 -11.59 -8.30
C GLU A 143 -9.83 -11.16 -7.32
N ASP A 144 -10.25 -10.45 -6.28
CA ASP A 144 -9.35 -9.88 -5.26
C ASP A 144 -8.62 -10.96 -4.45
N TYR A 145 -7.59 -10.57 -3.74
CA TYR A 145 -6.82 -11.47 -2.90
C TYR A 145 -7.70 -12.20 -1.90
N SER A 146 -7.47 -13.49 -1.81
CA SER A 146 -8.09 -14.38 -0.85
C SER A 146 -7.09 -15.44 -0.40
N TRP A 147 -7.35 -16.04 0.77
CA TRP A 147 -6.53 -17.16 1.23
C TRP A 147 -6.72 -18.38 0.34
N ASN A 148 -5.62 -18.94 -0.12
CA ASN A 148 -5.60 -20.16 -0.93
C ASN A 148 -4.91 -21.29 -0.17
N ASP A 149 -5.70 -22.21 0.38
CA ASP A 149 -5.21 -23.35 1.16
C ASP A 149 -4.25 -24.27 0.40
N LYS A 150 -4.35 -24.30 -0.93
CA LYS A 150 -3.53 -25.19 -1.78
C LYS A 150 -2.09 -24.70 -1.91
N VAL A 151 -1.86 -23.40 -1.79
CA VAL A 151 -0.52 -22.80 -1.82
C VAL A 151 -0.10 -22.25 -0.47
N ASN A 152 -1.02 -22.25 0.52
CA ASN A 152 -0.83 -21.70 1.85
C ASN A 152 -0.36 -20.23 1.79
N ASP A 153 -0.99 -19.44 0.89
CA ASP A 153 -0.69 -18.03 0.66
C ASP A 153 -1.94 -17.30 0.13
N PHE A 154 -1.88 -15.98 0.07
CA PHE A 154 -2.90 -15.15 -0.54
C PHE A 154 -2.68 -15.08 -2.04
N THR A 155 -3.74 -15.29 -2.82
CA THR A 155 -3.71 -15.20 -4.28
C THR A 155 -4.89 -14.38 -4.80
N ALA A 156 -4.66 -13.69 -5.91
CA ALA A 156 -5.68 -13.00 -6.70
C ALA A 156 -5.70 -13.57 -8.12
N TYR A 157 -6.74 -13.31 -8.87
CA TYR A 157 -6.88 -13.89 -10.20
C TYR A 157 -7.29 -12.83 -11.22
N PHE A 158 -6.71 -12.92 -12.44
CA PHE A 158 -7.31 -12.38 -13.65
C PHE A 158 -7.76 -13.52 -14.54
N ALA A 159 -8.89 -13.34 -15.19
CA ALA A 159 -9.44 -14.33 -16.11
C ALA A 159 -10.07 -13.66 -17.32
N ALA A 160 -10.01 -14.34 -18.47
CA ALA A 160 -10.58 -13.86 -19.72
C ALA A 160 -11.15 -14.99 -20.56
N PRO A 161 -12.22 -14.73 -21.34
CA PRO A 161 -12.80 -15.73 -22.23
C PRO A 161 -11.88 -15.98 -23.43
N VAL A 162 -11.71 -17.24 -23.80
CA VAL A 162 -10.95 -17.70 -24.97
C VAL A 162 -11.89 -18.12 -26.08
N PHE A 163 -11.74 -17.52 -27.25
CA PHE A 163 -12.55 -17.83 -28.42
C PHE A 163 -11.73 -18.46 -29.53
N GLU A 164 -12.35 -19.36 -30.30
CA GLU A 164 -11.90 -19.76 -31.61
C GLU A 164 -12.94 -19.29 -32.64
N ALA A 165 -12.57 -18.34 -33.47
CA ALA A 165 -13.53 -17.55 -34.26
C ALA A 165 -14.62 -16.89 -33.37
N GLU A 166 -15.88 -17.26 -33.50
CA GLU A 166 -16.99 -16.76 -32.67
C GLU A 166 -17.42 -17.75 -31.55
N SER A 167 -16.74 -18.90 -31.46
CA SER A 167 -17.09 -19.94 -30.48
C SER A 167 -16.29 -19.76 -29.20
N LEU A 168 -16.97 -19.58 -28.07
CA LEU A 168 -16.34 -19.58 -26.75
C LEU A 168 -15.85 -21.00 -26.44
N LEU A 169 -14.54 -21.16 -26.27
CA LEU A 169 -13.91 -22.42 -25.85
C LEU A 169 -13.99 -22.60 -24.33
N GLY A 170 -13.75 -21.54 -23.58
CA GLY A 170 -13.73 -21.52 -22.12
C GLY A 170 -12.99 -20.27 -21.64
N VAL A 171 -12.30 -20.37 -20.53
CA VAL A 171 -11.62 -19.27 -19.84
C VAL A 171 -10.15 -19.61 -19.59
N ILE A 172 -9.26 -18.65 -19.82
CA ILE A 172 -7.89 -18.67 -19.32
C ILE A 172 -7.85 -17.87 -18.02
N VAL A 173 -7.17 -18.40 -17.00
CA VAL A 173 -6.98 -17.74 -15.70
C VAL A 173 -5.49 -17.64 -15.40
N ILE A 174 -5.03 -16.45 -15.00
CA ILE A 174 -3.73 -16.24 -14.39
C ILE A 174 -3.91 -16.02 -12.89
N GLU A 175 -3.08 -16.68 -12.10
CA GLU A 175 -3.05 -16.55 -10.66
C GLU A 175 -1.89 -15.65 -10.24
N LEU A 176 -2.17 -14.64 -9.42
CA LEU A 176 -1.21 -13.65 -8.97
C LEU A 176 -0.80 -13.94 -7.52
N PRO A 177 0.50 -14.12 -7.24
CA PRO A 177 0.97 -14.28 -5.88
C PRO A 177 0.92 -12.94 -5.13
N PHE A 178 0.64 -12.96 -3.83
CA PHE A 178 0.65 -11.76 -3.00
C PHE A 178 2.06 -11.18 -2.83
N SER A 179 3.09 -12.01 -2.85
CA SER A 179 4.49 -11.61 -2.63
C SER A 179 4.97 -10.47 -3.53
N HIS A 180 4.43 -10.34 -4.73
CA HIS A 180 4.80 -9.26 -5.65
C HIS A 180 4.25 -7.90 -5.17
N LEU A 181 2.97 -7.85 -4.80
CA LEU A 181 2.34 -6.65 -4.23
C LEU A 181 3.01 -6.25 -2.90
N ASP A 182 3.32 -7.24 -2.05
CA ASP A 182 4.02 -7.03 -0.79
C ASP A 182 5.42 -6.42 -1.00
N THR A 183 6.12 -6.84 -2.06
CA THR A 183 7.42 -6.27 -2.43
C THR A 183 7.30 -4.80 -2.81
N ILE A 184 6.30 -4.40 -3.60
CA ILE A 184 6.05 -2.99 -3.96
C ILE A 184 5.82 -2.15 -2.70
N LEU A 185 4.99 -2.65 -1.77
CA LEU A 185 4.60 -1.93 -0.55
C LEU A 185 5.69 -1.88 0.52
N THR A 186 6.66 -2.80 0.50
CA THR A 186 7.76 -2.83 1.48
C THR A 186 8.95 -1.95 1.12
N HIS A 187 8.98 -1.35 -0.07
CA HIS A 187 10.05 -0.42 -0.48
C HIS A 187 9.99 0.87 0.35
N LYS A 188 10.82 0.92 1.41
CA LYS A 188 10.85 1.96 2.46
C LYS A 188 11.61 3.23 2.09
N ALA A 189 11.97 3.47 0.84
CA ALA A 189 12.87 4.55 0.48
C ALA A 189 12.34 5.92 1.00
N GLY A 190 12.95 6.41 2.06
CA GLY A 190 12.72 7.77 2.56
C GLY A 190 11.60 7.96 3.60
N LEU A 191 10.85 6.95 4.01
CA LEU A 191 9.73 7.10 4.96
C LEU A 191 10.11 7.09 6.45
N GLY A 192 11.40 7.15 6.78
CA GLY A 192 11.87 7.18 8.18
C GLY A 192 11.62 5.87 8.93
N LYS A 193 11.50 5.98 10.25
CA LYS A 193 11.36 4.83 11.15
C LYS A 193 9.91 4.36 11.30
N THR A 194 8.96 5.30 11.31
CA THR A 194 7.53 5.05 11.56
C THR A 194 6.68 5.14 10.30
N GLY A 195 7.27 5.52 9.16
CA GLY A 195 6.55 5.61 7.89
C GLY A 195 6.08 4.24 7.41
N GLU A 196 4.85 4.16 6.92
CA GLU A 196 4.21 2.94 6.45
C GLU A 196 3.37 3.22 5.19
N MET A 197 3.30 2.23 4.31
CA MET A 197 2.45 2.24 3.12
C MET A 197 1.55 1.03 3.16
N TYR A 198 0.26 1.21 2.92
CA TYR A 198 -0.69 0.10 2.95
C TYR A 198 -1.92 0.37 2.09
N LEU A 199 -2.61 -0.69 1.76
CA LEU A 199 -3.83 -0.71 0.97
C LEU A 199 -5.00 -1.20 1.83
N VAL A 200 -6.19 -0.66 1.57
CA VAL A 200 -7.44 -1.05 2.22
C VAL A 200 -8.49 -1.28 1.14
N GLY A 201 -9.20 -2.40 1.21
CA GLY A 201 -10.33 -2.71 0.33
C GLY A 201 -11.63 -2.04 0.76
N GLU A 202 -12.68 -2.09 -0.07
CA GLU A 202 -14.00 -1.54 0.24
C GLU A 202 -14.66 -2.17 1.48
N ASP A 203 -14.28 -3.39 1.81
CA ASP A 203 -14.70 -4.10 3.03
C ASP A 203 -14.03 -3.58 4.31
N GLY A 204 -13.16 -2.57 4.18
CA GLY A 204 -12.38 -2.02 5.29
C GLY A 204 -11.18 -2.85 5.70
N LEU A 205 -10.91 -3.98 5.06
CA LEU A 205 -9.79 -4.85 5.40
C LEU A 205 -8.52 -4.48 4.64
N MET A 206 -7.37 -4.60 5.29
CA MET A 206 -6.08 -4.39 4.64
C MET A 206 -5.86 -5.34 3.46
N ARG A 207 -5.27 -4.83 2.40
CA ARG A 207 -4.77 -5.60 1.23
C ARG A 207 -3.24 -5.68 1.23
N SER A 208 -2.64 -5.48 2.39
CA SER A 208 -1.19 -5.52 2.60
C SER A 208 -0.84 -5.95 4.01
N ASN A 209 0.43 -6.29 4.22
CA ASN A 209 0.93 -6.53 5.56
C ASN A 209 1.47 -5.24 6.18
N SER A 210 1.09 -4.96 7.44
CA SER A 210 1.69 -3.90 8.22
C SER A 210 3.10 -4.28 8.67
N ARG A 211 4.05 -3.37 8.47
CA ARG A 211 5.43 -3.54 8.96
C ARG A 211 5.55 -3.53 10.48
N PHE A 212 4.52 -3.10 11.19
CA PHE A 212 4.48 -3.01 12.65
C PHE A 212 3.75 -4.19 13.28
N SER A 213 3.23 -5.11 12.48
CA SER A 213 2.60 -6.33 12.97
C SER A 213 3.52 -7.53 12.82
N VAL A 214 3.52 -8.42 13.83
CA VAL A 214 4.22 -9.71 13.79
C VAL A 214 3.39 -10.76 13.05
N THR A 215 2.06 -10.59 13.08
CA THR A 215 1.11 -11.46 12.37
C THR A 215 0.66 -10.79 11.06
N PRO A 216 0.33 -11.58 10.02
CA PRO A 216 -0.24 -11.03 8.80
C PRO A 216 -1.45 -10.14 9.09
N THR A 217 -1.52 -8.99 8.42
CA THR A 217 -2.65 -8.05 8.54
C THR A 217 -3.54 -8.06 7.30
N ILE A 218 -3.06 -8.62 6.20
CA ILE A 218 -3.84 -8.76 4.98
C ILE A 218 -5.13 -9.55 5.25
N LEU A 219 -6.27 -9.00 4.85
CA LEU A 219 -7.63 -9.55 5.03
C LEU A 219 -8.03 -9.87 6.49
N GLN A 220 -7.26 -9.37 7.47
CA GLN A 220 -7.52 -9.60 8.89
C GLN A 220 -7.64 -8.30 9.68
N LYS A 221 -6.88 -7.27 9.31
CA LYS A 221 -6.89 -5.99 10.02
C LYS A 221 -7.89 -5.06 9.37
N GLU A 222 -8.91 -4.70 10.14
CA GLU A 222 -9.86 -3.64 9.77
C GLU A 222 -9.25 -2.25 9.97
N VAL A 223 -9.45 -1.36 9.00
CA VAL A 223 -8.99 0.03 9.00
C VAL A 223 -10.13 0.94 8.61
N ASP A 224 -10.72 1.60 9.60
CA ASP A 224 -11.74 2.63 9.41
C ASP A 224 -11.21 3.96 9.96
N THR A 225 -10.48 4.69 9.15
CA THR A 225 -9.95 6.01 9.47
C THR A 225 -10.62 7.10 8.65
N GLU A 226 -10.45 8.36 9.05
CA GLU A 226 -10.94 9.49 8.24
C GLU A 226 -10.32 9.49 6.84
N ALA A 227 -9.05 9.10 6.71
CA ALA A 227 -8.36 9.05 5.43
C ALA A 227 -8.88 7.92 4.51
N THR A 228 -9.23 6.74 5.07
CA THR A 228 -9.84 5.66 4.28
C THR A 228 -11.21 6.04 3.77
N ARG A 229 -12.05 6.64 4.62
CA ARG A 229 -13.39 7.14 4.22
C ARG A 229 -13.30 8.18 3.11
N ASP A 230 -12.43 9.19 3.26
CA ASP A 230 -12.21 10.19 2.23
C ASP A 230 -11.76 9.58 0.90
N ALA A 231 -10.83 8.61 0.95
CA ALA A 231 -10.35 7.95 -0.26
C ALA A 231 -11.47 7.18 -0.97
N PHE A 232 -12.33 6.46 -0.24
CA PHE A 232 -13.48 5.76 -0.85
C PHE A 232 -14.56 6.72 -1.38
N GLU A 233 -14.68 7.92 -0.83
CA GLU A 233 -15.49 9.00 -1.40
C GLU A 233 -14.85 9.66 -2.65
N GLY A 234 -13.65 9.24 -3.04
CA GLY A 234 -12.93 9.73 -4.21
C GLY A 234 -11.98 10.89 -3.94
N TYR A 235 -11.82 11.31 -2.68
CA TYR A 235 -10.92 12.42 -2.36
C TYR A 235 -9.45 11.97 -2.33
N VAL A 236 -8.61 12.88 -2.81
CA VAL A 236 -7.14 12.78 -2.75
C VAL A 236 -6.66 13.86 -1.78
N GLY A 237 -5.91 13.49 -0.76
CA GLY A 237 -5.52 14.47 0.25
C GLY A 237 -4.32 14.06 1.08
N ALA A 238 -3.99 14.96 2.02
CA ALA A 238 -3.04 14.70 3.09
C ALA A 238 -3.42 15.53 4.32
N LYS A 239 -3.51 14.87 5.47
CA LYS A 239 -3.89 15.51 6.74
C LYS A 239 -3.34 14.75 7.95
N ILE A 240 -3.41 15.35 9.12
CA ILE A 240 -3.13 14.68 10.39
C ILE A 240 -4.44 14.01 10.85
N ILE A 241 -4.37 12.72 11.11
CA ILE A 241 -5.51 11.91 11.59
C ILE A 241 -5.07 11.03 12.76
N ASN A 242 -6.03 10.41 13.43
CA ASN A 242 -5.73 9.23 14.25
C ASN A 242 -5.66 8.01 13.33
N GLY A 243 -4.47 7.40 13.20
CA GLY A 243 -4.23 6.25 12.32
C GLY A 243 -4.79 4.94 12.90
N PHE A 244 -4.71 3.84 12.14
CA PHE A 244 -5.22 2.53 12.57
C PHE A 244 -4.50 1.93 13.79
N ARG A 245 -3.38 2.52 14.22
CA ARG A 245 -2.63 2.17 15.44
C ARG A 245 -3.02 3.02 16.66
N ASP A 246 -4.13 3.78 16.58
CA ASP A 246 -4.61 4.68 17.62
C ASP A 246 -3.61 5.76 18.04
N MET A 247 -2.83 6.27 17.08
CA MET A 247 -1.88 7.36 17.32
C MET A 247 -1.94 8.40 16.19
N PRO A 248 -1.60 9.68 16.51
CA PRO A 248 -1.60 10.74 15.51
C PRO A 248 -0.55 10.49 14.42
N VAL A 249 -0.99 10.49 13.16
CA VAL A 249 -0.14 10.31 11.98
C VAL A 249 -0.39 11.41 10.96
N LEU A 250 0.65 11.75 10.19
CA LEU A 250 0.47 12.41 8.91
C LEU A 250 0.08 11.34 7.91
N SER A 251 -1.08 11.47 7.29
CA SER A 251 -1.59 10.52 6.30
C SER A 251 -1.76 11.23 4.96
N ALA A 252 -1.12 10.70 3.92
CA ALA A 252 -1.38 11.04 2.52
C ALA A 252 -2.14 9.88 1.88
N TYR A 253 -3.32 10.16 1.34
CA TYR A 253 -4.25 9.14 0.87
C TYR A 253 -4.79 9.44 -0.53
N THR A 254 -5.19 8.39 -1.22
CA THR A 254 -5.81 8.47 -2.55
C THR A 254 -6.62 7.21 -2.83
N PRO A 255 -7.72 7.31 -3.59
CA PRO A 255 -8.32 6.12 -4.17
C PRO A 255 -7.40 5.49 -5.21
N LEU A 256 -7.35 4.17 -5.23
CA LEU A 256 -6.75 3.37 -6.29
C LEU A 256 -7.87 2.84 -7.18
N ASN A 257 -8.36 3.72 -8.08
CA ASN A 257 -9.48 3.40 -8.96
C ASN A 257 -8.96 2.77 -10.25
N LEU A 258 -8.95 1.45 -10.30
CA LEU A 258 -8.89 0.66 -11.52
C LEU A 258 -10.31 0.19 -11.84
N ASN A 259 -10.63 -0.11 -13.10
CA ASN A 259 -11.99 -0.53 -13.49
C ASN A 259 -12.49 -1.77 -12.73
N PHE A 260 -11.57 -2.53 -12.14
CA PHE A 260 -11.81 -3.80 -11.46
C PHE A 260 -11.33 -3.81 -10.00
N ILE A 261 -10.71 -2.74 -9.51
CA ILE A 261 -10.22 -2.60 -8.12
C ILE A 261 -10.65 -1.25 -7.57
N ASN A 262 -11.27 -1.26 -6.39
CA ASN A 262 -11.56 -0.06 -5.62
C ASN A 262 -10.93 -0.18 -4.23
N TRP A 263 -9.66 0.24 -4.13
CA TRP A 263 -8.91 0.25 -2.89
C TRP A 263 -8.51 1.67 -2.50
N ALA A 264 -8.32 1.90 -1.22
CA ALA A 264 -7.66 3.09 -0.69
C ALA A 264 -6.16 2.81 -0.51
N LEU A 265 -5.32 3.72 -1.03
CA LEU A 265 -3.87 3.74 -0.78
C LEU A 265 -3.55 4.82 0.23
N LEU A 266 -2.85 4.45 1.29
CA LEU A 266 -2.41 5.32 2.36
C LEU A 266 -0.89 5.24 2.53
N VAL A 267 -0.28 6.42 2.75
CA VAL A 267 1.13 6.57 3.14
C VAL A 267 1.15 7.41 4.40
N GLU A 268 1.63 6.85 5.50
CA GLU A 268 1.55 7.44 6.82
C GLU A 268 2.90 7.51 7.51
N MET A 269 3.04 8.48 8.41
CA MET A 269 4.18 8.63 9.31
C MET A 269 3.70 9.20 10.64
N ASP A 270 4.24 8.72 11.75
CA ASP A 270 3.88 9.24 13.08
C ASP A 270 4.16 10.75 13.16
N GLU A 271 3.20 11.51 13.66
CA GLU A 271 3.32 12.95 13.84
C GLU A 271 4.55 13.31 14.69
N ALA A 272 4.83 12.51 15.71
CA ALA A 272 5.97 12.69 16.59
C ALA A 272 7.31 12.59 15.85
N GLU A 273 7.46 11.67 14.88
CA GLU A 273 8.67 11.56 14.07
C GLU A 273 8.75 12.70 13.05
N ALA A 274 7.64 12.96 12.33
CA ALA A 274 7.59 13.99 11.31
C ALA A 274 8.02 15.38 11.85
N PHE A 275 7.65 15.68 13.09
CA PHE A 275 7.90 16.99 13.69
C PHE A 275 9.03 17.02 14.74
N VAL A 276 9.84 15.98 14.84
CA VAL A 276 10.96 15.93 15.78
C VAL A 276 11.93 17.12 15.63
N ALA A 277 12.19 17.57 14.42
CA ALA A 277 13.04 18.73 14.16
C ALA A 277 12.40 20.04 14.65
N ILE A 278 11.08 20.16 14.53
CA ILE A 278 10.31 21.31 15.05
C ILE A 278 10.36 21.32 16.58
N GLN A 279 10.12 20.19 17.23
CA GLN A 279 10.15 20.08 18.70
C GLN A 279 11.55 20.39 19.26
N LYS A 280 12.63 19.93 18.60
CA LYS A 280 14.00 20.29 18.98
C LYS A 280 14.27 21.77 18.85
N ALA A 281 13.84 22.42 17.77
CA ALA A 281 13.98 23.85 17.59
C ALA A 281 13.17 24.64 18.64
N GLU A 282 11.95 24.23 18.97
CA GLU A 282 11.13 24.84 20.02
C GLU A 282 11.78 24.72 21.40
N SER A 283 12.33 23.58 21.75
CA SER A 283 13.00 23.39 23.04
C SER A 283 14.25 24.26 23.15
N LEU A 284 15.04 24.36 22.09
CA LEU A 284 16.23 25.24 22.06
C LEU A 284 15.83 26.71 22.22
N LEU A 285 14.81 27.19 21.54
CA LEU A 285 14.29 28.55 21.67
C LEU A 285 13.82 28.87 23.09
N LYS A 286 13.15 27.93 23.75
CA LYS A 286 12.73 28.08 25.15
C LYS A 286 13.91 28.20 26.09
N VAL A 287 14.97 27.40 25.88
CA VAL A 287 16.22 27.50 26.68
C VAL A 287 16.87 28.87 26.47
N ILE A 288 17.05 29.32 25.23
CA ILE A 288 17.62 30.62 24.92
C ILE A 288 16.82 31.77 25.58
N ALA A 289 15.48 31.74 25.45
CA ALA A 289 14.61 32.73 26.06
C ALA A 289 14.72 32.75 27.59
N SER A 290 14.84 31.60 28.23
CA SER A 290 15.04 31.47 29.67
C SER A 290 16.38 32.09 30.10
N VAL A 291 17.47 31.80 29.38
CA VAL A 291 18.79 32.35 29.66
C VAL A 291 18.80 33.89 29.53
N ILE A 292 18.24 34.43 28.44
CA ILE A 292 18.12 35.87 28.24
C ILE A 292 17.30 36.52 29.37
N GLY A 293 16.15 35.90 29.74
CA GLY A 293 15.31 36.37 30.83
C GLY A 293 16.08 36.44 32.16
N THR A 294 16.86 35.41 32.48
CA THR A 294 17.67 35.36 33.70
C THR A 294 18.76 36.45 33.72
N ILE A 295 19.44 36.62 32.58
CA ILE A 295 20.47 37.69 32.44
C ILE A 295 19.81 39.07 32.61
N THR A 296 18.67 39.31 31.99
CA THR A 296 17.96 40.60 32.07
C THR A 296 17.51 40.90 33.52
N ILE A 297 16.96 39.92 34.22
CA ILE A 297 16.55 40.05 35.62
C ILE A 297 17.79 40.33 36.49
N GLY A 298 18.89 39.60 36.27
CA GLY A 298 20.16 39.85 36.95
C GLY A 298 20.70 41.27 36.73
N TYR A 299 20.68 41.73 35.47
CA TYR A 299 21.09 43.09 35.12
C TYR A 299 20.23 44.15 35.82
N ILE A 300 18.91 44.00 35.81
CA ILE A 300 17.99 44.93 36.49
C ILE A 300 18.24 44.93 38.02
N TYR A 301 18.46 43.75 38.61
CA TYR A 301 18.76 43.63 40.03
C TYR A 301 20.06 44.36 40.39
N PHE A 302 21.14 44.14 39.68
CA PHE A 302 22.45 44.75 39.93
C PHE A 302 22.41 46.26 39.68
N THR A 303 21.75 46.73 38.63
CA THR A 303 21.60 48.18 38.38
C THR A 303 20.83 48.88 39.48
N ARG A 304 19.67 48.32 39.91
CA ARG A 304 18.89 48.85 41.03
C ARG A 304 19.68 48.91 42.32
N ARG A 305 20.48 47.87 42.60
CA ARG A 305 21.34 47.82 43.79
C ARG A 305 22.44 48.85 43.73
N ALA A 306 23.05 49.08 42.59
CA ALA A 306 24.06 50.08 42.37
C ALA A 306 23.51 51.54 42.55
N TYR A 307 22.32 51.78 41.98
CA TYR A 307 21.61 53.07 42.18
C TYR A 307 21.32 53.33 43.65
N LYS A 308 20.79 52.36 44.36
CA LYS A 308 20.46 52.52 45.81
C LYS A 308 21.69 52.78 46.64
N LYS A 309 22.83 52.13 46.33
CA LYS A 309 24.09 52.38 47.04
C LYS A 309 24.68 53.77 46.73
N ALA A 310 24.54 54.26 45.50
CA ALA A 310 24.97 55.62 45.12
C ALA A 310 24.09 56.72 45.79
N GLU A 311 22.80 56.45 45.95
CA GLU A 311 21.87 57.33 46.67
C GLU A 311 22.21 57.39 48.17
N GLU A 312 22.44 56.23 48.81
CA GLU A 312 22.88 56.17 50.22
C GLU A 312 24.24 56.88 50.45
N GLU A 313 25.23 56.74 49.52
CA GLU A 313 26.50 57.47 49.59
C GLU A 313 26.35 59.00 49.41
N HIS A 314 25.44 59.45 48.55
CA HIS A 314 25.07 60.85 48.33
C HIS A 314 24.43 61.48 49.58
N ASP A 315 23.45 60.77 50.16
CA ASP A 315 22.79 61.24 51.40
C ASP A 315 23.76 61.35 52.58
N ILE A 316 24.73 60.45 52.69
CA ILE A 316 25.77 60.53 53.71
C ILE A 316 26.65 61.77 53.49
N LEU A 317 27.10 62.02 52.26
CA LEU A 317 27.89 63.20 51.93
C LEU A 317 27.21 64.53 52.20
N GLU A 318 25.88 64.63 51.81
CA GLU A 318 25.06 65.81 52.14
C GLU A 318 24.91 66.02 53.65
N SER A 319 24.74 64.92 54.42
CA SER A 319 24.62 65.02 55.88
C SER A 319 25.96 65.44 56.58
N GLU A 320 27.11 65.06 56.05
CA GLU A 320 28.43 65.48 56.52
C GLU A 320 28.67 66.96 56.19
N GLU A 321 28.32 67.42 54.97
CA GLU A 321 28.43 68.86 54.60
C GLU A 321 27.53 69.76 55.47
N GLN A 322 26.35 69.30 55.83
CA GLN A 322 25.44 70.08 56.72
C GLN A 322 25.88 70.08 58.18
N SER A 323 26.72 69.16 58.59
CA SER A 323 27.27 69.11 59.98
C SER A 323 28.50 69.95 60.17
N GLU A 324 29.22 70.34 59.07
CA GLU A 324 30.40 71.19 59.10
C GLU A 324 30.12 72.70 58.87
N ALA A 325 28.89 73.08 58.49
CA ALA A 325 28.39 74.43 58.30
C ALA A 325 27.71 75.01 59.58
#